data_de48f15fa2b6240a9de147dbf6baa5a7
#
_entry.id   de48f15fa2b6240a9de147dbf6baa5a7
#
_cell.length_a   1.000
_cell.length_b   1.000
_cell.length_c   1.000
_cell.angle_alpha   90.00
_cell.angle_beta   90.00
_cell.angle_gamma   90.00
#
_symmetry.space_group_name_H-M   'P 1'
#
loop_
_entity.id
_entity.type
_entity.pdbx_description
1 polymer ?
#
loop_
_entity_poly.entity_id
_entity_poly.type
_entity_poly.pdbx_seq_one_letter_code
_entity_poly.pdbx_strand_id
1 'polypeptide(L)'
;MTDLGFYEKVITPDKKAGRSAGKIALIIIYAVMVLSSIILMFKLGFLGGFIAIAVLTLALYLILGGSDYEYEIAINESTVTLAKIIANKRRKTVFEISEEEILFMAPVTEENNARAESYAPKKRYDIYSEDEVGTPWMIVFEAEVGVRSVFVFKTEEYATKLLKSIKPSVIKFR
;
A
#
# COMPACT_ATOMS: atom_id res chain seq x y z
N MET A 1 -34.50 -1.89 8.07
CA MET A 1 -33.19 -2.55 7.95
C MET A 1 -32.45 -1.82 6.86
N THR A 2 -31.55 -0.93 7.23
CA THR A 2 -30.66 -0.28 6.27
C THR A 2 -29.63 -1.33 5.88
N ASP A 3 -29.63 -1.70 4.61
CA ASP A 3 -28.65 -2.58 4.00
C ASP A 3 -27.28 -1.92 4.13
N LEU A 4 -26.54 -2.21 5.20
CA LEU A 4 -25.18 -1.78 5.47
C LEU A 4 -24.26 -2.71 4.66
N GLY A 5 -24.39 -2.62 3.32
CA GLY A 5 -23.86 -3.70 2.50
C GLY A 5 -22.35 -3.76 2.37
N PHE A 6 -21.75 -2.86 1.65
CA PHE A 6 -20.36 -2.99 1.17
C PHE A 6 -19.77 -1.61 0.91
N TYR A 7 -18.53 -1.41 1.33
CA TYR A 7 -17.74 -0.23 1.01
C TYR A 7 -16.43 -0.66 0.36
N GLU A 8 -16.12 -0.05 -0.75
CA GLU A 8 -14.88 -0.28 -1.47
C GLU A 8 -14.26 1.05 -1.87
N LYS A 9 -12.97 1.18 -1.67
CA LYS A 9 -12.21 2.37 -2.01
C LYS A 9 -10.84 1.99 -2.55
N VAL A 10 -10.50 2.56 -3.70
CA VAL A 10 -9.15 2.44 -4.27
C VAL A 10 -8.35 3.68 -3.91
N ILE A 11 -7.17 3.47 -3.36
CA ILE A 11 -6.26 4.52 -2.90
C ILE A 11 -4.95 4.38 -3.66
N THR A 12 -4.57 5.44 -4.34
CA THR A 12 -3.22 5.56 -4.89
C THR A 12 -2.33 6.16 -3.79
N PRO A 13 -1.42 5.37 -3.18
CA PRO A 13 -0.59 5.90 -2.11
C PRO A 13 0.29 7.02 -2.64
N ASP A 14 0.45 8.07 -1.83
CA ASP A 14 1.34 9.16 -2.16
C ASP A 14 2.72 8.61 -2.49
N LYS A 15 3.24 9.00 -3.64
CA LYS A 15 4.60 8.64 -4.05
C LYS A 15 5.55 9.35 -3.09
N LYS A 16 5.88 8.71 -1.95
CA LYS A 16 6.84 9.27 -0.99
C LYS A 16 8.06 9.78 -1.76
N ALA A 17 8.50 11.00 -1.46
CA ALA A 17 9.59 11.69 -2.16
C ALA A 17 10.86 10.82 -2.37
N GLY A 18 11.16 9.92 -1.44
CA GLY A 18 12.25 8.95 -1.56
C GLY A 18 12.09 7.91 -2.67
N ARG A 19 10.84 7.57 -3.04
CA ARG A 19 10.56 6.65 -4.16
C ARG A 19 10.75 7.34 -5.51
N SER A 20 10.43 8.63 -5.58
CA SER A 20 10.70 9.48 -6.76
C SER A 20 12.21 9.63 -6.98
N ALA A 21 12.97 9.91 -5.91
CA ALA A 21 14.43 10.03 -5.97
C ALA A 21 15.11 8.72 -6.45
N GLY A 22 14.64 7.56 -5.98
CA GLY A 22 15.14 6.25 -6.42
C GLY A 22 14.84 5.98 -7.90
N LYS A 23 13.66 6.36 -8.41
CA LYS A 23 13.35 6.26 -9.85
C LYS A 23 14.22 7.18 -10.69
N ILE A 24 14.44 8.42 -10.22
CA ILE A 24 15.33 9.38 -10.91
C ILE A 24 16.76 8.84 -10.96
N ALA A 25 17.29 8.33 -9.85
CA ALA A 25 18.60 7.73 -9.79
C ALA A 25 18.74 6.55 -10.77
N LEU A 26 17.74 5.66 -10.86
CA LEU A 26 17.70 4.55 -11.82
C LEU A 26 17.73 5.04 -13.28
N ILE A 27 16.99 6.10 -13.61
CA ILE A 27 16.97 6.69 -14.95
C ILE A 27 18.34 7.29 -15.29
N ILE A 28 18.99 7.95 -14.32
CA ILE A 28 20.34 8.51 -14.52
C ILE A 28 21.36 7.38 -14.77
N ILE A 29 21.33 6.33 -13.95
CA ILE A 29 22.21 5.16 -14.13
C ILE A 29 21.99 4.53 -15.51
N TYR A 30 20.72 4.35 -15.91
CA TYR A 30 20.39 3.83 -17.24
C TYR A 30 20.95 4.72 -18.35
N ALA A 31 20.81 6.04 -18.27
CA ALA A 31 21.35 6.97 -19.27
C ALA A 31 22.87 6.84 -19.41
N VAL A 32 23.59 6.74 -18.27
CA VAL A 32 25.05 6.53 -18.27
C VAL A 32 25.41 5.18 -18.90
N MET A 33 24.67 4.12 -18.63
CA MET A 33 24.91 2.79 -19.21
C MET A 33 24.65 2.77 -20.72
N VAL A 34 23.62 3.47 -21.21
CA VAL A 34 23.33 3.61 -22.65
C VAL A 34 24.45 4.37 -23.35
N LEU A 35 24.92 5.50 -22.79
CA LEU A 35 26.03 6.25 -23.34
C LEU A 35 27.32 5.40 -23.42
N SER A 36 27.59 4.65 -22.34
CA SER A 36 28.73 3.71 -22.31
C SER A 36 28.61 2.62 -23.39
N SER A 37 27.40 2.11 -23.63
CA SER A 37 27.12 1.09 -24.64
C SER A 37 27.33 1.64 -26.06
N ILE A 38 27.00 2.91 -26.31
CA ILE A 38 27.24 3.58 -27.58
C ILE A 38 28.77 3.68 -27.85
N ILE A 39 29.56 4.05 -26.85
CA ILE A 39 31.03 4.09 -26.97
C ILE A 39 31.57 2.69 -27.24
N LEU A 40 31.02 1.67 -26.59
CA LEU A 40 31.44 0.27 -26.79
C LEU A 40 31.12 -0.26 -28.20
N MET A 41 30.04 0.25 -28.84
CA MET A 41 29.71 -0.08 -30.25
C MET A 41 30.87 0.17 -31.19
N PHE A 42 31.62 1.25 -31.00
CA PHE A 42 32.77 1.57 -31.83
C PHE A 42 33.97 0.61 -31.63
N LYS A 43 34.03 -0.08 -30.48
CA LYS A 43 35.10 -1.03 -30.15
C LYS A 43 34.74 -2.49 -30.41
N LEU A 44 33.50 -2.89 -30.10
CA LEU A 44 33.03 -4.29 -30.17
C LEU A 44 32.13 -4.59 -31.37
N GLY A 45 31.90 -3.58 -32.25
CA GLY A 45 30.98 -3.71 -33.37
C GLY A 45 29.53 -3.37 -33.05
N PHE A 46 28.82 -2.97 -34.10
CA PHE A 46 27.46 -2.44 -34.02
C PHE A 46 26.47 -3.40 -33.35
N LEU A 47 26.55 -4.69 -33.62
CA LEU A 47 25.60 -5.70 -33.11
C LEU A 47 25.68 -5.87 -31.60
N GLY A 48 26.89 -5.88 -31.04
CA GLY A 48 27.08 -6.05 -29.59
C GLY A 48 26.51 -4.90 -28.76
N GLY A 49 26.74 -3.66 -29.22
CA GLY A 49 26.19 -2.47 -28.56
C GLY A 49 24.67 -2.40 -28.64
N PHE A 50 24.08 -2.78 -29.77
CA PHE A 50 22.61 -2.80 -29.93
C PHE A 50 21.94 -3.81 -28.98
N ILE A 51 22.50 -5.01 -28.86
CA ILE A 51 22.00 -6.02 -27.93
C ILE A 51 22.08 -5.53 -26.48
N ALA A 52 23.21 -4.89 -26.11
CA ALA A 52 23.37 -4.34 -24.75
C ALA A 52 22.32 -3.29 -24.43
N ILE A 53 22.04 -2.34 -25.33
CA ILE A 53 21.01 -1.32 -25.15
C ILE A 53 19.63 -1.97 -25.03
N ALA A 54 19.30 -2.95 -25.86
CA ALA A 54 18.00 -3.65 -25.80
C ALA A 54 17.79 -4.36 -24.46
N VAL A 55 18.80 -5.07 -23.96
CA VAL A 55 18.74 -5.75 -22.65
C VAL A 55 18.58 -4.75 -21.49
N LEU A 56 19.34 -3.65 -21.52
CA LEU A 56 19.25 -2.60 -20.50
C LEU A 56 17.87 -1.94 -20.50
N THR A 57 17.32 -1.66 -21.69
CA THR A 57 15.98 -1.06 -21.82
C THR A 57 14.90 -2.00 -21.29
N LEU A 58 14.98 -3.29 -21.60
CA LEU A 58 14.08 -4.30 -21.10
C LEU A 58 14.17 -4.42 -19.56
N ALA A 59 15.37 -4.44 -19.01
CA ALA A 59 15.59 -4.49 -17.57
C ALA A 59 14.98 -3.27 -16.87
N LEU A 60 15.23 -2.07 -17.39
CA LEU A 60 14.63 -0.84 -16.83
C LEU A 60 13.09 -0.87 -16.90
N TYR A 61 12.52 -1.33 -18.02
CA TYR A 61 11.08 -1.47 -18.19
C TYR A 61 10.48 -2.43 -17.15
N LEU A 62 11.13 -3.57 -16.90
CA LEU A 62 10.66 -4.54 -15.89
C LEU A 62 10.76 -3.98 -14.46
N ILE A 63 11.81 -3.22 -14.15
CA ILE A 63 12.00 -2.60 -12.83
C ILE A 63 10.99 -1.48 -12.59
N LEU A 64 10.78 -0.61 -13.57
CA LEU A 64 9.87 0.53 -13.45
C LEU A 64 8.39 0.12 -13.57
N GLY A 65 8.08 -0.82 -14.47
CA GLY A 65 6.70 -1.27 -14.72
C GLY A 65 6.03 -1.96 -13.54
N GLY A 66 6.81 -2.52 -12.59
CA GLY A 66 6.29 -3.10 -11.35
C GLY A 66 6.08 -2.12 -10.21
N SER A 67 6.37 -0.83 -10.43
CA SER A 67 6.37 0.18 -9.36
C SER A 67 5.05 0.92 -9.17
N ASP A 68 4.13 0.85 -10.10
CA ASP A 68 2.83 1.48 -9.98
C ASP A 68 1.82 0.47 -9.42
N TYR A 69 1.36 0.77 -8.21
CA TYR A 69 0.37 -0.03 -7.53
C TYR A 69 -0.59 0.87 -6.77
N GLU A 70 -1.79 0.41 -6.62
CA GLU A 70 -2.87 0.99 -5.84
C GLU A 70 -3.24 0.03 -4.72
N TYR A 71 -3.82 0.56 -3.67
CA TYR A 71 -4.44 -0.25 -2.63
C TYR A 71 -5.95 -0.16 -2.74
N GLU A 72 -6.61 -1.27 -2.56
CA GLU A 72 -8.04 -1.38 -2.46
C GLU A 72 -8.39 -1.78 -1.04
N ILE A 73 -9.23 -0.98 -0.41
CA ILE A 73 -9.79 -1.26 0.91
C ILE A 73 -11.25 -1.63 0.71
N ALA A 74 -11.62 -2.82 1.10
CA ALA A 74 -13.00 -3.29 1.10
C ALA A 74 -13.45 -3.58 2.54
N ILE A 75 -14.62 -3.06 2.90
CA ILE A 75 -15.24 -3.28 4.20
C ILE A 75 -16.62 -3.87 3.94
N ASN A 76 -16.89 -5.02 4.49
CA ASN A 76 -18.20 -5.64 4.50
C ASN A 76 -18.69 -5.85 5.96
N GLU A 77 -19.82 -6.50 6.13
CA GLU A 77 -20.46 -6.67 7.45
C GLU A 77 -19.61 -7.40 8.49
N SER A 78 -18.62 -8.18 8.06
CA SER A 78 -17.83 -9.05 8.97
C SER A 78 -16.32 -8.96 8.77
N THR A 79 -15.85 -8.37 7.66
CA THR A 79 -14.43 -8.37 7.33
C THR A 79 -13.95 -7.03 6.78
N VAL A 80 -12.66 -6.76 7.00
CA VAL A 80 -11.92 -5.65 6.40
C VAL A 80 -10.78 -6.23 5.57
N THR A 81 -10.80 -5.98 4.28
CA THR A 81 -9.80 -6.51 3.34
C THR A 81 -8.94 -5.39 2.79
N LEU A 82 -7.61 -5.61 2.78
CA LEU A 82 -6.66 -4.80 2.03
C LEU A 82 -6.10 -5.62 0.88
N ALA A 83 -6.28 -5.14 -0.33
CA ALA A 83 -5.67 -5.71 -1.52
C ALA A 83 -4.74 -4.71 -2.20
N LYS A 84 -3.72 -5.22 -2.87
CA LYS A 84 -2.80 -4.44 -3.69
C LYS A 84 -3.08 -4.72 -5.17
N ILE A 85 -3.37 -3.67 -5.95
CA ILE A 85 -3.57 -3.74 -7.39
C ILE A 85 -2.26 -3.33 -8.07
N ILE A 86 -1.68 -4.22 -8.86
CA ILE A 86 -0.40 -4.00 -9.54
C ILE A 86 -0.68 -3.80 -11.03
N ALA A 87 -0.20 -2.66 -11.57
CA ALA A 87 -0.33 -2.30 -12.99
C ALA A 87 -1.77 -2.41 -13.53
N ASN A 88 -2.78 -2.09 -12.69
CA ASN A 88 -4.23 -2.14 -13.01
C ASN A 88 -4.72 -3.51 -13.54
N LYS A 89 -3.97 -4.60 -13.29
CA LYS A 89 -4.29 -5.93 -13.85
C LYS A 89 -4.27 -7.05 -12.83
N ARG A 90 -3.44 -6.95 -11.80
CA ARG A 90 -3.20 -8.05 -10.86
C ARG A 90 -3.57 -7.62 -9.46
N ARG A 91 -4.63 -8.20 -8.89
CA ARG A 91 -5.04 -8.01 -7.51
C ARG A 91 -4.37 -9.07 -6.62
N LYS A 92 -3.75 -8.62 -5.53
CA LYS A 92 -3.16 -9.49 -4.52
C LYS A 92 -3.66 -9.06 -3.15
N THR A 93 -4.39 -9.90 -2.45
CA THR A 93 -4.78 -9.66 -1.05
C THR A 93 -3.52 -9.57 -0.19
N VAL A 94 -3.41 -8.51 0.59
CA VAL A 94 -2.34 -8.27 1.56
C VAL A 94 -2.72 -8.91 2.88
N PHE A 95 -3.95 -8.65 3.33
CA PHE A 95 -4.60 -9.30 4.46
C PHE A 95 -6.12 -9.16 4.35
N GLU A 96 -6.81 -10.01 5.07
CA GLU A 96 -8.22 -9.98 5.35
C GLU A 96 -8.38 -10.13 6.86
N ILE A 97 -9.15 -9.26 7.49
CA ILE A 97 -9.33 -9.19 8.94
C ILE A 97 -10.79 -9.50 9.22
N SER A 98 -11.05 -10.56 9.98
CA SER A 98 -12.37 -10.90 10.49
C SER A 98 -12.67 -10.15 11.81
N GLU A 99 -13.92 -10.11 12.20
CA GLU A 99 -14.34 -9.52 13.48
C GLU A 99 -13.56 -10.09 14.68
N GLU A 100 -13.29 -11.39 14.69
CA GLU A 100 -12.61 -12.09 15.78
C GLU A 100 -11.16 -11.65 15.95
N GLU A 101 -10.49 -11.31 14.84
CA GLU A 101 -9.09 -10.89 14.80
C GLU A 101 -8.88 -9.44 15.21
N ILE A 102 -9.93 -8.60 15.24
CA ILE A 102 -9.82 -7.21 15.64
C ILE A 102 -9.66 -7.12 17.17
N LEU A 103 -8.54 -6.57 17.61
CA LEU A 103 -8.23 -6.35 19.02
C LEU A 103 -8.65 -4.95 19.51
N PHE A 104 -8.50 -3.95 18.63
CA PHE A 104 -8.80 -2.56 18.95
C PHE A 104 -9.07 -1.77 17.66
N MET A 105 -10.03 -0.84 17.73
CA MET A 105 -10.37 0.03 16.61
C MET A 105 -10.77 1.41 17.13
N ALA A 106 -10.17 2.48 16.59
CA ALA A 106 -10.44 3.84 17.01
C ALA A 106 -10.02 4.88 15.94
N PRO A 107 -10.51 6.13 16.04
CA PRO A 107 -9.92 7.26 15.32
C PRO A 107 -8.45 7.46 15.72
N VAL A 108 -7.64 7.94 14.79
CA VAL A 108 -6.23 8.26 15.06
C VAL A 108 -6.14 9.51 15.92
N THR A 109 -5.72 9.33 17.18
CA THR A 109 -5.38 10.39 18.15
C THR A 109 -4.07 9.99 18.83
N GLU A 110 -3.41 10.91 19.53
CA GLU A 110 -2.18 10.60 20.29
C GLU A 110 -2.44 9.50 21.34
N GLU A 111 -3.56 9.60 22.08
CA GLU A 111 -3.95 8.61 23.07
C GLU A 111 -4.19 7.23 22.46
N ASN A 112 -4.92 7.17 21.34
CA ASN A 112 -5.22 5.92 20.65
C ASN A 112 -3.98 5.32 19.98
N ASN A 113 -3.05 6.15 19.50
CA ASN A 113 -1.75 5.67 18.99
C ASN A 113 -0.93 5.03 20.12
N ALA A 114 -0.80 5.70 21.28
CA ALA A 114 -0.10 5.13 22.45
C ALA A 114 -0.73 3.79 22.88
N ARG A 115 -2.05 3.70 22.83
CA ARG A 115 -2.77 2.46 23.10
C ARG A 115 -2.49 1.38 22.05
N ALA A 116 -2.50 1.73 20.76
CA ALA A 116 -2.17 0.78 19.70
C ALA A 116 -0.74 0.23 19.86
N GLU A 117 0.22 1.08 20.23
CA GLU A 117 1.60 0.66 20.52
C GLU A 117 1.70 -0.28 21.73
N SER A 118 0.81 -0.18 22.72
CA SER A 118 0.79 -1.10 23.87
C SER A 118 0.48 -2.56 23.49
N TYR A 119 -0.10 -2.79 22.30
CA TYR A 119 -0.27 -4.13 21.73
C TYR A 119 1.01 -4.70 21.13
N ALA A 120 2.12 -3.93 21.10
CA ALA A 120 3.41 -4.29 20.50
C ALA A 120 3.29 -4.79 19.05
N PRO A 121 2.72 -4.01 18.14
CA PRO A 121 2.52 -4.43 16.75
C PRO A 121 3.86 -4.61 16.03
N LYS A 122 3.99 -5.71 15.28
CA LYS A 122 5.18 -6.00 14.48
C LYS A 122 5.16 -5.33 13.11
N LYS A 123 3.97 -5.01 12.59
CA LYS A 123 3.78 -4.38 11.28
C LYS A 123 2.79 -3.23 11.38
N ARG A 124 3.04 -2.18 10.60
CA ARG A 124 2.13 -1.04 10.46
C ARG A 124 1.88 -0.77 8.98
N TYR A 125 0.63 -0.62 8.62
CA TYR A 125 0.15 -0.32 7.27
C TYR A 125 -0.56 1.02 7.29
N ASP A 126 0.12 2.09 6.88
CA ASP A 126 -0.48 3.42 6.73
C ASP A 126 -0.88 3.60 5.26
N ILE A 127 -2.16 3.44 4.97
CA ILE A 127 -2.72 3.43 3.61
C ILE A 127 -3.73 4.58 3.48
N TYR A 128 -3.23 5.75 3.20
CA TYR A 128 -4.01 6.95 2.87
C TYR A 128 -3.13 7.93 2.10
N SER A 129 -3.78 8.82 1.34
CA SER A 129 -3.14 9.98 0.73
C SER A 129 -3.35 11.22 1.62
N GLU A 130 -2.40 12.18 1.59
CA GLU A 130 -2.55 13.44 2.32
C GLU A 130 -3.76 14.25 1.82
N ASP A 131 -3.99 14.21 0.50
CA ASP A 131 -5.10 14.91 -0.17
C ASP A 131 -6.46 14.23 0.03
N GLU A 132 -6.48 13.03 0.64
CA GLU A 132 -7.70 12.27 0.82
C GLU A 132 -8.59 12.87 1.90
N VAL A 133 -9.88 13.08 1.58
CA VAL A 133 -10.89 13.56 2.54
C VAL A 133 -11.32 12.41 3.45
N GLY A 134 -11.45 12.67 4.74
CA GLY A 134 -11.93 11.68 5.71
C GLY A 134 -11.18 11.73 7.04
N THR A 135 -11.72 11.02 8.02
CA THR A 135 -11.10 10.89 9.34
C THR A 135 -10.18 9.67 9.33
N PRO A 136 -8.92 9.79 9.77
CA PRO A 136 -8.04 8.64 9.87
C PRO A 136 -8.49 7.73 11.02
N TRP A 137 -8.62 6.44 10.72
CA TRP A 137 -8.94 5.37 11.65
C TRP A 137 -7.84 4.35 11.70
N MET A 138 -7.68 3.70 12.84
CA MET A 138 -6.75 2.60 13.02
C MET A 138 -7.47 1.34 13.48
N ILE A 139 -6.98 0.20 13.01
CA ILE A 139 -7.39 -1.14 13.44
C ILE A 139 -6.14 -1.88 13.90
N VAL A 140 -6.12 -2.33 15.14
CA VAL A 140 -5.13 -3.29 15.64
C VAL A 140 -5.72 -4.68 15.54
N PHE A 141 -5.03 -5.59 14.88
CA PHE A 141 -5.51 -6.94 14.60
C PHE A 141 -4.41 -7.99 14.73
N GLU A 142 -4.82 -9.23 14.88
CA GLU A 142 -3.94 -10.41 14.97
C GLU A 142 -4.43 -11.47 13.98
N ALA A 143 -3.96 -11.38 12.72
CA ALA A 143 -4.33 -12.33 11.66
C ALA A 143 -3.57 -13.67 11.75
N GLU A 144 -2.39 -13.68 12.36
CA GLU A 144 -1.60 -14.86 12.65
C GLU A 144 -1.29 -14.88 14.15
N VAL A 145 -1.35 -16.03 14.78
CA VAL A 145 -1.10 -16.18 16.22
C VAL A 145 0.21 -15.52 16.64
N GLY A 146 0.11 -14.53 17.53
CA GLY A 146 1.26 -13.76 18.04
C GLY A 146 1.82 -12.71 17.07
N VAL A 147 1.20 -12.48 15.90
CA VAL A 147 1.60 -11.42 14.97
C VAL A 147 0.55 -10.33 14.92
N ARG A 148 0.72 -9.31 15.76
CA ARG A 148 -0.15 -8.14 15.77
C ARG A 148 0.31 -7.11 14.76
N SER A 149 -0.66 -6.47 14.13
CA SER A 149 -0.43 -5.45 13.11
C SER A 149 -1.37 -4.28 13.33
N VAL A 150 -0.97 -3.10 12.85
CA VAL A 150 -1.82 -1.89 12.83
C VAL A 150 -2.09 -1.53 11.39
N PHE A 151 -3.36 -1.27 11.08
CA PHE A 151 -3.81 -0.77 9.80
C PHE A 151 -4.44 0.61 10.00
N VAL A 152 -3.93 1.62 9.30
CA VAL A 152 -4.40 3.01 9.35
C VAL A 152 -4.85 3.43 7.96
N PHE A 153 -6.05 3.99 7.88
CA PHE A 153 -6.63 4.48 6.63
C PHE A 153 -7.64 5.60 6.91
N LYS A 154 -7.93 6.44 5.92
CA LYS A 154 -8.96 7.47 6.05
C LYS A 154 -10.32 6.91 5.67
N THR A 155 -11.32 7.18 6.50
CA THR A 155 -12.69 6.73 6.31
C THR A 155 -13.64 7.90 6.10
N GLU A 156 -14.64 7.69 5.28
CA GLU A 156 -15.82 8.52 5.17
C GLU A 156 -16.90 8.12 6.19
N GLU A 157 -17.92 8.93 6.35
CA GLU A 157 -18.98 8.69 7.35
C GLU A 157 -19.63 7.31 7.20
N TYR A 158 -19.89 6.88 5.97
CA TYR A 158 -20.49 5.58 5.67
C TYR A 158 -19.59 4.41 6.08
N ALA A 159 -18.31 4.46 5.67
CA ALA A 159 -17.32 3.45 6.06
C ALA A 159 -17.12 3.40 7.58
N THR A 160 -17.17 4.56 8.25
CA THR A 160 -17.10 4.63 9.70
C THR A 160 -18.30 3.93 10.37
N LYS A 161 -19.52 4.07 9.81
CA LYS A 161 -20.70 3.35 10.31
C LYS A 161 -20.56 1.84 10.15
N LEU A 162 -20.04 1.38 9.00
CA LEU A 162 -19.76 -0.03 8.76
C LEU A 162 -18.72 -0.59 9.75
N LEU A 163 -17.61 0.10 9.96
CA LEU A 163 -16.59 -0.31 10.92
C LEU A 163 -17.17 -0.45 12.33
N LYS A 164 -18.03 0.48 12.74
CA LYS A 164 -18.71 0.43 14.04
C LYS A 164 -19.65 -0.76 14.18
N SER A 165 -20.23 -1.25 13.09
CA SER A 165 -21.11 -2.43 13.12
C SER A 165 -20.36 -3.74 13.19
N ILE A 166 -19.12 -3.83 12.67
CA ILE A 166 -18.31 -5.05 12.72
C ILE A 166 -18.03 -5.46 14.18
N LYS A 167 -17.53 -4.55 15.01
CA LYS A 167 -17.21 -4.88 16.41
C LYS A 167 -17.53 -3.73 17.37
N PRO A 168 -18.80 -3.55 17.73
CA PRO A 168 -19.22 -2.46 18.61
C PRO A 168 -18.53 -2.45 19.97
N SER A 169 -18.17 -3.64 20.49
CA SER A 169 -17.59 -3.82 21.83
C SER A 169 -16.14 -3.29 21.96
N VAL A 170 -15.45 -3.08 20.85
CA VAL A 170 -14.01 -2.72 20.83
C VAL A 170 -13.80 -1.23 20.53
N ILE A 171 -14.87 -0.55 20.14
CA ILE A 171 -14.83 0.88 19.85
C ILE A 171 -14.89 1.66 21.16
N LYS A 172 -13.81 2.33 21.51
CA LYS A 172 -13.84 3.33 22.57
C LYS A 172 -13.91 4.72 21.97
N PHE A 173 -15.08 5.33 22.17
CA PHE A 173 -15.24 6.76 21.97
C PHE A 173 -14.79 7.45 23.26
N ARG A 174 -13.81 8.30 23.17
CA ARG A 174 -13.63 9.49 23.99
C ARG A 174 -13.03 10.59 23.15
#